data_0fb727d4c501bab2e14c91c6765af5d1
#
_entry.id   0fb727d4c501bab2e14c91c6765af5d1
#
_cell.length_a   1.000
_cell.length_b   1.000
_cell.length_c   1.000
_cell.angle_alpha   90.00
_cell.angle_beta   90.00
_cell.angle_gamma   90.00
#
_symmetry.space_group_name_H-M   'P 1'
#
loop_
_entity.id
_entity.type
_entity.pdbx_description
1 polymer ?
#
loop_
_entity_poly.entity_id
_entity_poly.type
_entity_poly.pdbx_seq_one_letter_code
_entity_poly.pdbx_strand_id
1 'polypeptide(L)'
;MGSFFLTLTDLEIRAFEAALDGYFPIDDEDIFDAFLDGGYCAVDEDDEIYIPPDVSASYSAMNTENFRKRRELTWKQIQYCYYCVRIFGAAPLEHIAELYNEYEQVQITPRDLINLYFLPSPHAFSFGYHNKMFVDSMLLEDPSLLEDISSIRKDYAYYHPSREEIFQGTFDNGQASLKFTSYLVDVLGFKVTEAVDLTNRISYIMKVGADPEQIFEMLQKGDVAF
;
A
#
# COMPACT_ATOMS: atom_id res chain seq x y z
N MET A 1 -6.72 -6.79 -19.67
CA MET A 1 -5.94 -5.54 -19.82
C MET A 1 -6.51 -4.39 -19.00
N GLY A 2 -7.68 -3.81 -19.28
CA GLY A 2 -8.13 -2.57 -18.64
C GLY A 2 -8.10 -2.60 -17.10
N SER A 3 -8.54 -3.67 -16.44
CA SER A 3 -8.56 -3.77 -14.98
C SER A 3 -7.15 -3.81 -14.38
N PHE A 4 -6.21 -4.48 -15.02
CA PHE A 4 -4.81 -4.54 -14.61
C PHE A 4 -4.17 -3.13 -14.62
N PHE A 5 -4.32 -2.41 -15.72
CA PHE A 5 -3.76 -1.06 -15.86
C PHE A 5 -4.39 -0.01 -14.92
N LEU A 6 -5.56 -0.27 -14.33
CA LEU A 6 -6.14 0.60 -13.31
C LEU A 6 -5.38 0.57 -11.98
N THR A 7 -4.66 -0.52 -11.70
CA THR A 7 -3.98 -0.74 -10.41
C THR A 7 -2.48 -0.48 -10.48
N LEU A 8 -1.94 -0.15 -11.65
CA LEU A 8 -0.53 0.20 -11.83
C LEU A 8 -0.20 1.57 -11.26
N THR A 9 0.99 1.72 -10.71
CA THR A 9 1.52 3.00 -10.25
C THR A 9 1.75 3.98 -11.42
N ASP A 10 1.88 5.26 -11.12
CA ASP A 10 2.24 6.25 -12.14
C ASP A 10 3.64 6.01 -12.72
N LEU A 11 4.53 5.39 -11.93
CA LEU A 11 5.86 5.03 -12.38
C LEU A 11 5.80 3.90 -13.41
N GLU A 12 5.05 2.83 -13.12
CA GLU A 12 4.86 1.71 -14.05
C GLU A 12 4.18 2.12 -15.34
N ILE A 13 3.15 2.96 -15.26
CA ILE A 13 2.50 3.49 -16.47
C ILE A 13 3.48 4.29 -17.33
N ARG A 14 4.28 5.16 -16.70
CA ARG A 14 5.28 5.94 -17.45
C ARG A 14 6.36 5.05 -18.06
N ALA A 15 6.81 4.01 -17.34
CA ALA A 15 7.75 3.04 -17.87
C ALA A 15 7.16 2.29 -19.07
N PHE A 16 5.91 1.83 -18.95
CA PHE A 16 5.20 1.15 -20.04
C PHE A 16 5.00 2.07 -21.25
N GLU A 17 4.60 3.33 -21.05
CA GLU A 17 4.45 4.32 -22.12
C GLU A 17 5.79 4.66 -22.80
N ALA A 18 6.88 4.76 -22.04
CA ALA A 18 8.21 4.93 -22.59
C ALA A 18 8.66 3.70 -23.42
N ALA A 19 8.33 2.50 -22.96
CA ALA A 19 8.62 1.26 -23.68
C ALA A 19 7.83 1.14 -24.99
N LEU A 20 6.62 1.70 -25.08
CA LEU A 20 5.88 1.80 -26.35
C LEU A 20 6.63 2.64 -27.42
N ASP A 21 7.41 3.61 -26.97
CA ASP A 21 8.26 4.45 -27.82
C ASP A 21 9.66 3.85 -28.03
N GLY A 22 9.90 2.62 -27.56
CA GLY A 22 11.16 1.88 -27.68
C GLY A 22 12.21 2.25 -26.64
N TYR A 23 11.83 2.95 -25.58
CA TYR A 23 12.73 3.28 -24.47
C TYR A 23 12.44 2.40 -23.25
N PHE A 24 13.37 1.51 -22.92
CA PHE A 24 13.33 0.66 -21.73
C PHE A 24 14.33 1.21 -20.70
N PRO A 25 13.89 1.66 -19.51
CA PRO A 25 14.80 2.09 -18.45
C PRO A 25 15.60 0.89 -17.93
N ILE A 26 16.92 0.93 -18.12
CA ILE A 26 17.84 -0.15 -17.75
C ILE A 26 18.03 -0.25 -16.23
N ASP A 27 17.81 0.86 -15.50
CA ASP A 27 18.09 0.94 -14.06
C ASP A 27 16.95 0.39 -13.16
N ASP A 28 15.80 0.00 -13.77
CA ASP A 28 14.59 -0.45 -13.07
C ASP A 28 13.97 -1.68 -13.79
N GLU A 29 14.77 -2.72 -14.03
CA GLU A 29 14.28 -3.96 -14.70
C GLU A 29 13.08 -4.57 -13.97
N ASP A 30 13.05 -4.56 -12.65
CA ASP A 30 11.97 -5.07 -11.81
C ASP A 30 10.61 -4.41 -12.11
N ILE A 31 10.59 -3.21 -12.70
CA ILE A 31 9.34 -2.51 -13.05
C ILE A 31 8.56 -3.24 -14.15
N PHE A 32 9.25 -4.04 -14.97
CA PHE A 32 8.64 -4.82 -16.05
C PHE A 32 8.19 -6.21 -15.63
N ASP A 33 8.59 -6.71 -14.46
CA ASP A 33 8.20 -8.04 -13.99
C ASP A 33 6.69 -8.23 -13.98
N ALA A 34 5.97 -7.22 -13.47
CA ALA A 34 4.51 -7.23 -13.46
C ALA A 34 3.87 -7.31 -14.87
N PHE A 35 4.49 -6.67 -15.85
CA PHE A 35 4.02 -6.70 -17.24
C PHE A 35 4.38 -8.02 -17.93
N LEU A 36 5.53 -8.61 -17.61
CA LEU A 36 5.96 -9.92 -18.09
C LEU A 36 5.04 -11.00 -17.54
N ASP A 37 4.81 -11.02 -16.23
CA ASP A 37 3.90 -11.96 -15.56
C ASP A 37 2.46 -11.83 -16.06
N GLY A 38 2.03 -10.60 -16.37
CA GLY A 38 0.72 -10.32 -16.92
C GLY A 38 0.58 -10.60 -18.42
N GLY A 39 1.67 -10.93 -19.12
CA GLY A 39 1.70 -11.14 -20.56
C GLY A 39 1.52 -9.86 -21.39
N TYR A 40 1.87 -8.69 -20.82
CA TYR A 40 1.80 -7.40 -21.49
C TYR A 40 3.15 -6.98 -22.09
N CYS A 41 4.22 -7.61 -21.65
CA CYS A 41 5.54 -7.58 -22.28
C CYS A 41 5.98 -9.00 -22.58
N ALA A 42 6.96 -9.16 -23.45
CA ALA A 42 7.60 -10.43 -23.77
C ALA A 42 9.11 -10.20 -23.92
N VAL A 43 9.87 -11.29 -23.90
CA VAL A 43 11.31 -11.28 -24.13
C VAL A 43 11.55 -11.95 -25.49
N ASP A 44 12.41 -11.37 -26.31
CA ASP A 44 12.77 -11.90 -27.63
C ASP A 44 13.95 -12.88 -27.56
N GLU A 45 14.46 -13.30 -28.74
CA GLU A 45 15.57 -14.25 -28.86
C GLU A 45 16.94 -13.68 -28.40
N ASP A 46 17.04 -12.34 -28.29
CA ASP A 46 18.25 -11.63 -27.85
C ASP A 46 18.15 -11.22 -26.36
N ASP A 47 17.17 -11.76 -25.62
CA ASP A 47 16.84 -11.43 -24.21
C ASP A 47 16.40 -9.95 -24.03
N GLU A 48 15.91 -9.28 -25.08
CA GLU A 48 15.38 -7.92 -25.00
C GLU A 48 13.88 -7.93 -24.69
N ILE A 49 13.44 -7.06 -23.76
CA ILE A 49 12.02 -6.89 -23.44
C ILE A 49 11.37 -6.07 -24.57
N TYR A 50 10.19 -6.51 -25.00
CA TYR A 50 9.39 -5.75 -25.97
C TYR A 50 7.89 -5.81 -25.63
N ILE A 51 7.13 -4.86 -26.16
CA ILE A 51 5.66 -4.85 -26.06
C ILE A 51 5.07 -5.43 -27.36
N PRO A 52 4.31 -6.55 -27.27
CA PRO A 52 3.66 -7.13 -28.44
C PRO A 52 2.75 -6.13 -29.15
N PRO A 53 2.69 -6.13 -30.51
CA PRO A 53 1.92 -5.15 -31.28
C PRO A 53 0.42 -5.10 -30.95
N ASP A 54 -0.18 -6.23 -30.62
CA ASP A 54 -1.58 -6.33 -30.22
C ASP A 54 -1.83 -5.71 -28.83
N VAL A 55 -0.87 -5.82 -27.91
CA VAL A 55 -0.89 -5.16 -26.60
C VAL A 55 -0.78 -3.64 -26.79
N SER A 56 0.17 -3.18 -27.61
CA SER A 56 0.35 -1.77 -27.93
C SER A 56 -0.92 -1.17 -28.54
N ALA A 57 -1.52 -1.84 -29.53
CA ALA A 57 -2.76 -1.39 -30.16
C ALA A 57 -3.92 -1.34 -29.16
N SER A 58 -4.04 -2.36 -28.30
CA SER A 58 -5.09 -2.44 -27.26
C SER A 58 -4.93 -1.35 -26.21
N TYR A 59 -3.69 -1.08 -25.77
CA TYR A 59 -3.40 0.00 -24.83
C TYR A 59 -3.75 1.36 -25.43
N SER A 60 -3.33 1.63 -26.66
CA SER A 60 -3.62 2.89 -27.36
C SER A 60 -5.14 3.13 -27.49
N ALA A 61 -5.90 2.10 -27.78
CA ALA A 61 -7.36 2.19 -27.86
C ALA A 61 -8.02 2.42 -26.49
N MET A 62 -7.42 1.89 -25.42
CA MET A 62 -7.94 1.98 -24.05
C MET A 62 -7.55 3.30 -23.37
N ASN A 63 -6.35 3.85 -23.62
CA ASN A 63 -5.77 5.01 -22.93
C ASN A 63 -6.47 6.33 -23.28
N THR A 64 -7.77 6.36 -23.07
CA THR A 64 -8.62 7.54 -23.23
C THR A 64 -8.59 8.44 -22.00
N GLU A 65 -9.07 9.68 -22.13
CA GLU A 65 -9.22 10.59 -20.99
C GLU A 65 -10.09 9.99 -19.88
N ASN A 66 -11.17 9.29 -20.24
CA ASN A 66 -12.04 8.62 -19.27
C ASN A 66 -11.31 7.50 -18.54
N PHE A 67 -10.46 6.74 -19.23
CA PHE A 67 -9.67 5.69 -18.61
C PHE A 67 -8.66 6.27 -17.61
N ARG A 68 -7.94 7.34 -17.99
CA ARG A 68 -6.99 8.03 -17.09
C ARG A 68 -7.66 8.58 -15.85
N LYS A 69 -8.82 9.23 -15.98
CA LYS A 69 -9.61 9.68 -14.83
C LYS A 69 -10.04 8.51 -13.92
N ARG A 70 -10.50 7.42 -14.52
CA ARG A 70 -10.86 6.22 -13.74
C ARG A 70 -9.67 5.64 -13.00
N ARG A 71 -8.48 5.59 -13.61
CA ARG A 71 -7.25 5.15 -12.96
C ARG A 71 -6.88 6.04 -11.77
N GLU A 72 -6.93 7.36 -11.96
CA GLU A 72 -6.69 8.31 -10.87
C GLU A 72 -7.63 8.09 -9.69
N LEU A 73 -8.92 7.90 -9.95
CA LEU A 73 -9.91 7.61 -8.90
C LEU A 73 -9.62 6.26 -8.21
N THR A 74 -9.25 5.25 -8.96
CA THR A 74 -8.86 3.93 -8.45
C THR A 74 -7.66 4.06 -7.50
N TRP A 75 -6.63 4.79 -7.90
CA TRP A 75 -5.45 5.03 -7.06
C TRP A 75 -5.77 5.79 -5.78
N LYS A 76 -6.61 6.79 -5.83
CA LYS A 76 -7.08 7.48 -4.63
C LYS A 76 -7.74 6.51 -3.66
N GLN A 77 -8.66 5.66 -4.16
CA GLN A 77 -9.30 4.66 -3.32
C GLN A 77 -8.29 3.69 -2.68
N ILE A 78 -7.30 3.23 -3.45
CA ILE A 78 -6.21 2.38 -2.95
C ILE A 78 -5.45 3.09 -1.83
N GLN A 79 -5.10 4.36 -2.00
CA GLN A 79 -4.39 5.13 -0.99
C GLN A 79 -5.18 5.25 0.32
N TYR A 80 -6.50 5.50 0.25
CA TYR A 80 -7.36 5.52 1.44
C TYR A 80 -7.38 4.16 2.14
N CYS A 81 -7.47 3.05 1.38
CA CYS A 81 -7.41 1.71 1.94
C CYS A 81 -6.09 1.46 2.66
N TYR A 82 -4.96 1.71 1.99
CA TYR A 82 -3.64 1.54 2.59
C TYR A 82 -3.47 2.39 3.84
N TYR A 83 -3.84 3.67 3.77
CA TYR A 83 -3.72 4.57 4.90
C TYR A 83 -4.53 4.09 6.11
N CYS A 84 -5.81 3.76 5.90
CA CYS A 84 -6.68 3.30 6.98
C CYS A 84 -6.21 1.98 7.60
N VAL A 85 -5.81 1.01 6.76
CA VAL A 85 -5.27 -0.26 7.27
C VAL A 85 -3.97 -0.04 8.03
N ARG A 86 -3.09 0.79 7.51
CA ARG A 86 -1.81 1.10 8.14
C ARG A 86 -1.97 1.76 9.51
N ILE A 87 -2.95 2.67 9.67
CA ILE A 87 -3.22 3.33 10.95
C ILE A 87 -3.96 2.42 11.92
N PHE A 88 -4.98 1.72 11.40
CA PHE A 88 -5.91 1.03 12.27
C PHE A 88 -5.60 -0.48 12.40
N GLY A 89 -4.73 -1.05 11.56
CA GLY A 89 -4.51 -2.49 11.44
C GLY A 89 -5.73 -3.23 10.87
N ALA A 90 -6.93 -2.87 11.31
CA ALA A 90 -8.20 -3.34 10.78
C ALA A 90 -9.15 -2.14 10.62
N ALA A 91 -9.64 -1.89 9.41
CA ALA A 91 -10.47 -0.75 9.07
C ALA A 91 -11.81 -1.19 8.46
N PRO A 92 -12.95 -0.83 9.05
CA PRO A 92 -14.27 -1.09 8.45
C PRO A 92 -14.39 -0.40 7.10
N LEU A 93 -14.96 -1.10 6.11
CA LEU A 93 -15.14 -0.54 4.77
C LEU A 93 -16.06 0.69 4.77
N GLU A 94 -17.05 0.71 5.67
CA GLU A 94 -17.92 1.85 5.88
C GLU A 94 -17.12 3.10 6.27
N HIS A 95 -16.17 2.96 7.22
CA HIS A 95 -15.33 4.06 7.68
C HIS A 95 -14.39 4.57 6.58
N ILE A 96 -13.79 3.66 5.81
CA ILE A 96 -12.94 4.04 4.66
C ILE A 96 -13.76 4.82 3.63
N ALA A 97 -14.98 4.33 3.32
CA ALA A 97 -15.87 4.99 2.37
C ALA A 97 -16.34 6.36 2.87
N GLU A 98 -16.70 6.50 4.15
CA GLU A 98 -17.06 7.77 4.77
C GLU A 98 -15.91 8.78 4.68
N LEU A 99 -14.70 8.38 5.05
CA LEU A 99 -13.53 9.22 4.99
C LEU A 99 -13.18 9.66 3.56
N TYR A 100 -13.27 8.73 2.59
CA TYR A 100 -13.11 9.05 1.17
C TYR A 100 -14.16 10.07 0.71
N ASN A 101 -15.43 9.82 1.04
CA ASN A 101 -16.56 10.63 0.62
C ASN A 101 -16.56 12.03 1.21
N GLU A 102 -15.90 12.22 2.33
CA GLU A 102 -15.73 13.55 2.95
C GLU A 102 -14.75 14.44 2.15
N TYR A 103 -13.68 13.84 1.63
CA TYR A 103 -12.60 14.61 1.00
C TYR A 103 -12.64 14.61 -0.53
N GLU A 104 -13.28 13.62 -1.14
CA GLU A 104 -13.27 13.46 -2.59
C GLU A 104 -14.65 13.76 -3.21
N GLN A 105 -14.62 14.27 -4.45
CA GLN A 105 -15.86 14.70 -5.13
C GLN A 105 -16.75 13.53 -5.58
N VAL A 106 -16.12 12.38 -5.87
CA VAL A 106 -16.81 11.17 -6.34
C VAL A 106 -17.14 10.33 -5.13
N GLN A 107 -18.42 10.05 -4.92
CA GLN A 107 -18.86 9.22 -3.80
C GLN A 107 -18.65 7.74 -4.09
N ILE A 108 -18.21 7.00 -3.09
CA ILE A 108 -18.05 5.55 -3.15
C ILE A 108 -18.83 4.85 -2.04
N THR A 109 -19.05 3.56 -2.22
CA THR A 109 -19.69 2.69 -1.25
C THR A 109 -18.70 1.61 -0.77
N PRO A 110 -18.98 0.93 0.36
CA PRO A 110 -18.20 -0.25 0.77
C PRO A 110 -18.06 -1.31 -0.32
N ARG A 111 -19.10 -1.44 -1.17
CA ARG A 111 -19.07 -2.39 -2.30
C ARG A 111 -18.04 -2.00 -3.37
N ASP A 112 -17.85 -0.71 -3.60
CA ASP A 112 -16.84 -0.25 -4.57
C ASP A 112 -15.44 -0.59 -4.08
N LEU A 113 -15.17 -0.50 -2.78
CA LEU A 113 -13.91 -0.93 -2.18
C LEU A 113 -13.69 -2.45 -2.28
N ILE A 114 -14.74 -3.25 -2.11
CA ILE A 114 -14.68 -4.70 -2.35
C ILE A 114 -14.36 -4.98 -3.82
N ASN A 115 -15.04 -4.32 -4.74
CA ASN A 115 -14.79 -4.48 -6.18
C ASN A 115 -13.35 -4.08 -6.55
N LEU A 116 -12.84 -3.01 -5.94
CA LEU A 116 -11.46 -2.57 -6.08
C LEU A 116 -10.47 -3.65 -5.62
N TYR A 117 -10.69 -4.23 -4.45
CA TYR A 117 -9.82 -5.27 -3.88
C TYR A 117 -9.70 -6.51 -4.77
N PHE A 118 -10.75 -6.86 -5.50
CA PHE A 118 -10.76 -7.99 -6.42
C PHE A 118 -10.33 -7.62 -7.86
N LEU A 119 -9.87 -6.40 -8.12
CA LEU A 119 -9.26 -6.10 -9.42
C LEU A 119 -7.95 -6.89 -9.59
N PRO A 120 -7.67 -7.37 -10.79
CA PRO A 120 -6.33 -7.88 -11.09
C PRO A 120 -5.30 -6.78 -10.83
N SER A 121 -4.38 -7.05 -9.94
CA SER A 121 -3.29 -6.14 -9.59
C SER A 121 -1.98 -6.93 -9.62
N PRO A 122 -0.89 -6.36 -10.17
CA PRO A 122 0.42 -6.95 -10.05
C PRO A 122 0.95 -6.91 -8.62
N HIS A 123 0.42 -5.98 -7.83
CA HIS A 123 0.84 -5.80 -6.45
C HIS A 123 -0.13 -6.52 -5.52
N ALA A 124 0.42 -7.42 -4.70
CA ALA A 124 -0.32 -7.95 -3.57
C ALA A 124 -0.62 -6.79 -2.59
N PHE A 125 -1.87 -6.62 -2.24
CA PHE A 125 -2.20 -5.70 -1.15
C PHE A 125 -1.60 -6.23 0.16
N SER A 126 -1.02 -5.34 0.98
CA SER A 126 -0.55 -5.67 2.33
C SER A 126 -1.72 -5.83 3.33
N PHE A 127 -2.93 -6.01 2.82
CA PHE A 127 -4.13 -6.23 3.60
C PHE A 127 -5.06 -7.22 2.88
N GLY A 128 -5.90 -7.88 3.66
CA GLY A 128 -6.93 -8.77 3.15
C GLY A 128 -8.33 -8.35 3.58
N TYR A 129 -9.34 -8.95 2.97
CA TYR A 129 -10.74 -8.73 3.31
C TYR A 129 -11.21 -9.73 4.35
N HIS A 130 -11.70 -9.23 5.49
CA HIS A 130 -12.28 -10.05 6.55
C HIS A 130 -13.46 -9.32 7.23
N ASN A 131 -14.62 -9.97 7.32
CA ASN A 131 -15.78 -9.47 8.07
C ASN A 131 -16.14 -7.99 7.80
N LYS A 132 -16.21 -7.59 6.53
CA LYS A 132 -16.49 -6.21 6.08
C LYS A 132 -15.40 -5.19 6.49
N MET A 133 -14.21 -5.65 6.76
CA MET A 133 -13.04 -4.83 7.03
C MET A 133 -11.93 -5.15 6.04
N PHE A 134 -11.07 -4.19 5.79
CA PHE A 134 -9.72 -4.47 5.35
C PHE A 134 -8.83 -4.59 6.57
N VAL A 135 -8.04 -5.65 6.60
CA VAL A 135 -7.21 -6.04 7.74
C VAL A 135 -5.79 -6.24 7.25
N ASP A 136 -4.83 -5.71 7.99
CA ASP A 136 -3.40 -5.91 7.73
C ASP A 136 -3.08 -7.40 7.61
N SER A 137 -2.27 -7.77 6.62
CA SER A 137 -1.96 -9.19 6.33
C SER A 137 -1.36 -9.90 7.55
N MET A 138 -0.55 -9.22 8.34
CA MET A 138 0.04 -9.80 9.57
C MET A 138 -1.02 -10.09 10.64
N LEU A 139 -2.06 -9.25 10.74
CA LEU A 139 -3.17 -9.49 11.68
C LEU A 139 -4.10 -10.61 11.22
N LEU A 140 -4.16 -10.89 9.92
CA LEU A 140 -4.91 -12.03 9.40
C LEU A 140 -4.26 -13.36 9.73
N GLU A 141 -2.95 -13.38 9.95
CA GLU A 141 -2.21 -14.57 10.38
C GLU A 141 -2.42 -14.89 11.86
N ASP A 142 -2.86 -13.91 12.67
CA ASP A 142 -3.17 -14.07 14.10
C ASP A 142 -4.62 -13.61 14.42
N PRO A 143 -5.61 -14.50 14.27
CA PRO A 143 -7.01 -14.19 14.57
C PRO A 143 -7.26 -13.75 16.02
N SER A 144 -6.47 -14.21 16.98
CA SER A 144 -6.63 -13.85 18.40
C SER A 144 -6.28 -12.38 18.63
N LEU A 145 -5.21 -11.91 17.98
CA LEU A 145 -4.79 -10.52 18.03
C LEU A 145 -5.81 -9.59 17.35
N LEU A 146 -6.43 -10.05 16.26
CA LEU A 146 -7.51 -9.29 15.60
C LEU A 146 -8.74 -9.15 16.50
N GLU A 147 -9.11 -10.20 17.25
CA GLU A 147 -10.21 -10.15 18.23
C GLU A 147 -9.90 -9.19 19.38
N ASP A 148 -8.68 -9.21 19.91
CA ASP A 148 -8.23 -8.32 20.98
C ASP A 148 -8.28 -6.85 20.54
N ILE A 149 -7.73 -6.53 19.37
CA ILE A 149 -7.79 -5.18 18.77
C ILE A 149 -9.24 -4.73 18.59
N SER A 150 -10.09 -5.59 18.06
CA SER A 150 -11.50 -5.30 17.84
C SER A 150 -12.22 -5.05 19.15
N SER A 151 -11.87 -5.76 20.21
CA SER A 151 -12.42 -5.58 21.55
C SER A 151 -12.02 -4.26 22.19
N ILE A 152 -10.73 -3.93 22.16
CA ILE A 152 -10.20 -2.68 22.72
C ILE A 152 -10.80 -1.46 22.00
N ARG A 153 -10.98 -1.56 20.69
CA ARG A 153 -11.47 -0.44 19.86
C ARG A 153 -12.94 -0.11 20.00
N LYS A 154 -13.75 -1.00 20.54
CA LYS A 154 -15.21 -0.76 20.68
C LYS A 154 -15.55 0.54 21.39
N ASP A 155 -14.67 0.97 22.30
CA ASP A 155 -14.88 2.12 23.18
C ASP A 155 -14.19 3.41 22.67
N TYR A 156 -13.48 3.31 21.52
CA TYR A 156 -12.74 4.46 20.96
C TYR A 156 -13.25 4.81 19.56
N ALA A 157 -13.42 6.12 19.33
CA ALA A 157 -13.67 6.62 17.98
C ALA A 157 -12.43 6.42 17.10
N TYR A 158 -12.65 6.13 15.82
CA TYR A 158 -11.55 6.12 14.86
C TYR A 158 -10.93 7.51 14.76
N TYR A 159 -9.60 7.54 14.68
CA TYR A 159 -8.89 8.76 14.36
C TYR A 159 -9.35 9.29 13.00
N HIS A 160 -9.54 10.60 12.92
CA HIS A 160 -9.99 11.28 11.72
C HIS A 160 -8.81 12.04 11.08
N PRO A 161 -8.10 11.44 10.13
CA PRO A 161 -6.95 12.08 9.50
C PRO A 161 -7.40 13.20 8.56
N SER A 162 -6.55 14.19 8.35
CA SER A 162 -6.72 15.13 7.25
C SER A 162 -6.45 14.48 5.90
N ARG A 163 -6.98 15.08 4.84
CA ARG A 163 -6.69 14.63 3.47
C ARG A 163 -5.20 14.61 3.17
N GLU A 164 -4.47 15.60 3.68
CA GLU A 164 -3.03 15.73 3.47
C GLU A 164 -2.26 14.56 4.11
N GLU A 165 -2.61 14.15 5.32
CA GLU A 165 -2.01 12.99 6.00
C GLU A 165 -2.21 11.70 5.20
N ILE A 166 -3.40 11.51 4.58
CA ILE A 166 -3.71 10.35 3.77
C ILE A 166 -2.76 10.24 2.56
N PHE A 167 -2.55 11.35 1.85
CA PHE A 167 -1.76 11.35 0.62
C PHE A 167 -0.26 11.44 0.86
N GLN A 168 0.18 12.04 1.95
CA GLN A 168 1.61 12.10 2.27
C GLN A 168 2.12 10.82 2.93
N GLY A 169 1.22 9.93 3.31
CA GLY A 169 1.58 8.70 4.04
C GLY A 169 2.32 9.01 5.35
N THR A 170 2.10 10.22 5.89
CA THR A 170 2.93 10.84 6.92
C THR A 170 2.84 10.14 8.28
N PHE A 171 1.92 9.21 8.44
CA PHE A 171 1.78 8.53 9.73
C PHE A 171 2.99 7.68 10.09
N ASP A 172 3.63 7.00 9.13
CA ASP A 172 4.83 6.19 9.39
C ASP A 172 6.14 6.95 9.09
N ASN A 173 6.05 8.01 8.29
CA ASN A 173 7.11 8.99 8.12
C ASN A 173 6.91 10.19 9.04
N GLY A 174 6.06 10.05 10.06
CA GLY A 174 5.83 11.09 11.05
C GLY A 174 7.16 11.52 11.70
N GLN A 175 7.24 12.78 12.10
CA GLN A 175 8.45 13.32 12.75
C GLN A 175 8.92 12.46 13.92
N ALA A 176 8.01 11.75 14.59
CA ALA A 176 8.35 10.84 15.69
C ALA A 176 9.13 9.62 15.21
N SER A 177 8.65 8.94 14.15
CA SER A 177 9.33 7.76 13.57
C SER A 177 10.68 8.15 12.98
N LEU A 178 10.76 9.27 12.26
CA LEU A 178 12.03 9.78 11.72
C LEU A 178 13.02 10.12 12.84
N LYS A 179 12.58 10.80 13.89
CA LYS A 179 13.42 11.12 15.06
C LYS A 179 13.88 9.86 15.78
N PHE A 180 13.00 8.87 15.91
CA PHE A 180 13.36 7.60 16.53
C PHE A 180 14.36 6.82 15.68
N THR A 181 14.14 6.72 14.36
CA THR A 181 15.12 6.11 13.44
C THR A 181 16.47 6.83 13.49
N SER A 182 16.47 8.18 13.44
CA SER A 182 17.72 8.95 13.57
C SER A 182 18.41 8.70 14.92
N TYR A 183 17.66 8.62 16.01
CA TYR A 183 18.21 8.28 17.32
C TYR A 183 18.85 6.89 17.33
N LEU A 184 18.21 5.89 16.73
CA LEU A 184 18.79 4.54 16.62
C LEU A 184 20.11 4.54 15.84
N VAL A 185 20.18 5.31 14.74
CA VAL A 185 21.39 5.40 13.91
C VAL A 185 22.46 6.24 14.60
N ASP A 186 22.13 7.49 14.99
CA ASP A 186 23.09 8.49 15.40
C ASP A 186 23.62 8.30 16.83
N VAL A 187 22.75 7.76 17.71
CA VAL A 187 23.06 7.63 19.14
C VAL A 187 23.39 6.18 19.51
N LEU A 188 22.63 5.22 18.98
CA LEU A 188 22.79 3.80 19.33
C LEU A 188 23.64 3.02 18.32
N GLY A 189 24.01 3.63 17.18
CA GLY A 189 24.92 3.04 16.20
C GLY A 189 24.33 1.91 15.34
N PHE A 190 23.01 1.84 15.23
CA PHE A 190 22.35 0.88 14.34
C PHE A 190 22.64 1.19 12.89
N LYS A 191 22.68 0.16 12.02
CA LYS A 191 22.65 0.39 10.58
C LYS A 191 21.29 0.98 10.18
N VAL A 192 21.27 1.81 9.14
CA VAL A 192 20.05 2.49 8.69
C VAL A 192 18.90 1.49 8.42
N THR A 193 19.21 0.37 7.76
CA THR A 193 18.22 -0.69 7.47
C THR A 193 17.65 -1.30 8.74
N GLU A 194 18.50 -1.64 9.71
CA GLU A 194 18.10 -2.20 11.00
C GLU A 194 17.23 -1.20 11.81
N ALA A 195 17.61 0.08 11.78
CA ALA A 195 16.89 1.15 12.45
C ALA A 195 15.48 1.36 11.85
N VAL A 196 15.36 1.31 10.54
CA VAL A 196 14.08 1.41 9.83
C VAL A 196 13.20 0.21 10.16
N ASP A 197 13.73 -1.01 10.11
CA ASP A 197 12.98 -2.23 10.42
C ASP A 197 12.49 -2.23 11.88
N LEU A 198 13.34 -1.85 12.81
CA LEU A 198 12.97 -1.76 14.22
C LEU A 198 11.89 -0.69 14.45
N THR A 199 12.03 0.48 13.80
CA THR A 199 11.02 1.53 13.87
C THR A 199 9.66 1.06 13.34
N ASN A 200 9.65 0.35 12.22
CA ASN A 200 8.43 -0.19 11.64
C ASN A 200 7.78 -1.25 12.55
N ARG A 201 8.58 -2.16 13.13
CA ARG A 201 8.10 -3.16 14.09
C ARG A 201 7.49 -2.53 15.33
N ILE A 202 8.18 -1.53 15.92
CA ILE A 202 7.65 -0.81 17.09
C ILE A 202 6.36 -0.09 16.72
N SER A 203 6.32 0.59 15.58
CA SER A 203 5.10 1.24 15.09
C SER A 203 3.96 0.24 14.93
N TYR A 204 4.24 -0.95 14.42
CA TYR A 204 3.27 -2.03 14.32
C TYR A 204 2.77 -2.50 15.69
N ILE A 205 3.69 -2.83 16.62
CA ILE A 205 3.35 -3.29 17.96
C ILE A 205 2.51 -2.24 18.72
N MET A 206 2.82 -0.96 18.55
CA MET A 206 2.01 0.14 19.10
C MET A 206 0.60 0.17 18.48
N LYS A 207 0.45 -0.10 17.19
CA LYS A 207 -0.86 -0.14 16.51
C LYS A 207 -1.74 -1.27 17.01
N VAL A 208 -1.14 -2.40 17.38
CA VAL A 208 -1.87 -3.54 17.95
C VAL A 208 -2.16 -3.38 19.45
N GLY A 209 -1.85 -2.22 20.01
CA GLY A 209 -2.27 -1.84 21.36
C GLY A 209 -1.29 -2.20 22.47
N ALA A 210 -0.04 -2.51 22.13
CA ALA A 210 0.98 -2.74 23.14
C ALA A 210 1.28 -1.46 23.93
N ASP A 211 1.42 -1.61 25.24
CA ASP A 211 1.79 -0.52 26.13
C ASP A 211 3.25 -0.07 25.82
N PRO A 212 3.53 1.24 25.72
CA PRO A 212 4.89 1.75 25.59
C PRO A 212 5.89 1.19 26.62
N GLU A 213 5.45 0.90 27.85
CA GLU A 213 6.29 0.29 28.89
C GLU A 213 6.69 -1.14 28.50
N GLN A 214 5.78 -1.94 27.94
CA GLN A 214 6.07 -3.28 27.45
C GLN A 214 7.08 -3.26 26.28
N ILE A 215 6.94 -2.30 25.38
CA ILE A 215 7.88 -2.11 24.28
C ILE A 215 9.28 -1.78 24.82
N PHE A 216 9.35 -0.90 25.83
CA PHE A 216 10.62 -0.54 26.45
C PHE A 216 11.28 -1.75 27.14
N GLU A 217 10.50 -2.59 27.82
CA GLU A 217 11.00 -3.83 28.42
C GLU A 217 11.50 -4.83 27.36
N MET A 218 10.80 -4.99 26.24
CA MET A 218 11.21 -5.85 25.12
C MET A 218 12.54 -5.37 24.53
N LEU A 219 12.70 -4.05 24.32
CA LEU A 219 13.95 -3.45 23.84
C LEU A 219 15.10 -3.67 24.83
N GLN A 220 14.87 -3.53 26.13
CA GLN A 220 15.89 -3.73 27.17
C GLN A 220 16.33 -5.20 27.31
N LYS A 221 15.41 -6.14 27.10
CA LYS A 221 15.70 -7.58 27.21
C LYS A 221 16.37 -8.14 25.96
N GLY A 222 16.47 -7.35 24.87
CA GLY A 222 16.97 -7.84 23.59
C GLY A 222 16.05 -8.87 22.93
N ASP A 223 14.81 -9.01 23.43
CA ASP A 223 13.81 -9.96 22.94
C ASP A 223 13.20 -9.53 21.58
N VAL A 224 13.68 -8.42 21.00
CA VAL A 224 13.40 -8.07 19.62
C VAL A 224 14.37 -8.89 18.77
N ALA A 225 14.03 -10.15 18.54
CA ALA A 225 14.79 -11.01 17.64
C ALA A 225 14.88 -10.34 16.26
N PHE A 226 16.09 -10.09 15.83
CA PHE A 226 16.44 -9.61 14.49
C PHE A 226 16.32 -10.74 13.48
#